data_0dc3b63fddc30133278025fb5d8ea5da
#
_entry.id   0dc3b63fddc30133278025fb5d8ea5da
#
_cell.length_a   1.000
_cell.length_b   1.000
_cell.length_c   1.000
_cell.angle_alpha   90.00
_cell.angle_beta   90.00
_cell.angle_gamma   90.00
#
_symmetry.space_group_name_H-M   'P 1'
#
loop_
_entity.id
_entity.type
_entity.pdbx_description
1 polymer ?
#
loop_
_entity_poly.entity_id
_entity_poly.type
_entity_poly.pdbx_seq_one_letter_code
_entity_poly.pdbx_strand_id
1 'polypeptide(L)'
;MLAAYTGAWYPTYFEVGVNWASRNYDVSKDFSWATPDYKNYGFAELLDFYTNGNYYWNVTLDDYYKSSGKFKNETDSEFSTGEYLCVEGGCKYSKYLLKDAVPVCGGLYVEDYKRDVNQFQKAVRMNLKESDGVMSCVIVHIIRDEWWDELKEALDETKPDEARMIKGTVTCDGKGIANVVVTDGQRCVTTDKNGIYHLPNLGNTRFVYITTPAGYLTDCEQTIPRFYQEIDLNETNEYNFRLKKNPKDDSKHLFVLEADVQAGLKEHWDLYAPIVDDYKQLIDQYSDRDVFGLNCGDIFWDTPATFFPPYIDKAKKLDIPIYRAIGNHDMDCNGATHETSYRTFEGYFGPTHYSFNKGNAHYIVINNNFYVGREYFYIGYVDETTFKWLEEDLSYVPKGTLVFFITHIPTRITEQKRPFNYDYAMLAGET
;
A
#
# COMPACT_ATOMS: atom_id res chain seq x y z
N MET A 1 -9.33 27.08 8.25
CA MET A 1 -8.53 25.94 8.77
C MET A 1 -8.93 25.70 10.23
N LEU A 2 -9.34 24.50 10.57
CA LEU A 2 -9.73 24.07 11.90
C LEU A 2 -8.84 22.90 12.34
N ALA A 3 -8.14 23.07 13.44
CA ALA A 3 -7.24 22.06 13.98
C ALA A 3 -7.63 21.69 15.41
N ALA A 4 -7.47 20.42 15.77
CA ALA A 4 -7.56 20.00 17.15
C ALA A 4 -6.20 19.49 17.62
N TYR A 5 -5.79 19.97 18.78
CA TYR A 5 -4.64 19.49 19.51
C TYR A 5 -5.10 18.80 20.79
N THR A 6 -4.74 17.54 20.93
CA THR A 6 -4.93 16.80 22.17
C THR A 6 -3.56 16.50 22.76
N GLY A 7 -3.14 17.30 23.73
CA GLY A 7 -1.88 17.10 24.44
C GLY A 7 -1.94 15.84 25.26
N ALA A 8 -1.17 14.84 24.91
CA ALA A 8 -1.06 13.62 25.68
C ALA A 8 0.09 13.72 26.69
N TRP A 9 -0.13 14.50 27.71
CA TRP A 9 0.76 14.47 28.89
C TRP A 9 0.65 13.12 29.64
N TYR A 10 -0.50 12.44 29.45
CA TYR A 10 -0.79 11.13 30.02
C TYR A 10 -1.47 10.26 28.97
N PRO A 11 -1.19 8.94 28.93
CA PRO A 11 -1.78 8.01 27.96
C PRO A 11 -3.32 8.05 27.92
N THR A 12 -3.96 8.20 29.09
CA THR A 12 -5.42 8.29 29.18
C THR A 12 -6.00 9.53 28.50
N TYR A 13 -5.29 10.65 28.55
CA TYR A 13 -5.73 11.86 27.85
C TYR A 13 -5.55 11.76 26.34
N PHE A 14 -4.47 11.13 25.92
CA PHE A 14 -4.24 10.84 24.50
C PHE A 14 -5.37 9.97 23.95
N GLU A 15 -5.65 8.85 24.62
CA GLU A 15 -6.68 7.91 24.20
C GLU A 15 -8.07 8.56 24.16
N VAL A 16 -8.44 9.30 25.21
CA VAL A 16 -9.70 10.05 25.25
C VAL A 16 -9.75 11.11 24.16
N GLY A 17 -8.67 11.85 23.95
CA GLY A 17 -8.61 12.92 22.95
C GLY A 17 -8.83 12.38 21.53
N VAL A 18 -8.15 11.32 21.16
CA VAL A 18 -8.30 10.70 19.83
C VAL A 18 -9.68 10.06 19.66
N ASN A 19 -10.13 9.29 20.66
CA ASN A 19 -11.46 8.68 20.61
C ASN A 19 -12.57 9.74 20.56
N TRP A 20 -12.40 10.86 21.25
CA TRP A 20 -13.36 11.95 21.23
C TRP A 20 -13.48 12.62 19.86
N ALA A 21 -12.39 12.66 19.10
CA ALA A 21 -12.42 13.12 17.72
C ALA A 21 -13.08 12.10 16.77
N SER A 22 -13.12 10.82 17.15
CA SER A 22 -13.69 9.76 16.34
C SER A 22 -15.21 9.77 16.34
N ARG A 23 -15.83 9.67 15.17
CA ARG A 23 -17.28 9.66 14.96
C ARG A 23 -18.02 8.57 15.74
N ASN A 24 -17.41 7.43 15.95
CA ASN A 24 -18.04 6.26 16.57
C ASN A 24 -17.78 6.16 18.07
N TYR A 25 -17.14 7.16 18.67
CA TYR A 25 -16.84 7.12 20.09
C TYR A 25 -17.98 7.71 20.93
N ASP A 26 -18.42 6.94 21.92
CA ASP A 26 -19.47 7.37 22.85
C ASP A 26 -18.85 8.15 24.02
N VAL A 27 -18.73 9.45 23.86
CA VAL A 27 -18.15 10.35 24.88
C VAL A 27 -18.93 10.38 26.21
N SER A 28 -20.17 9.88 26.23
CA SER A 28 -20.95 9.80 27.48
C SER A 28 -20.32 8.84 28.51
N LYS A 29 -19.43 7.96 28.05
CA LYS A 29 -18.64 7.08 28.93
C LYS A 29 -17.61 7.82 29.77
N ASP A 30 -17.06 8.93 29.22
CA ASP A 30 -15.99 9.69 29.88
C ASP A 30 -16.53 10.96 30.52
N PHE A 31 -17.61 11.52 29.98
CA PHE A 31 -18.14 12.79 30.41
C PHE A 31 -19.65 12.70 30.64
N SER A 32 -20.06 12.79 31.90
CA SER A 32 -21.47 12.69 32.30
C SER A 32 -22.39 13.80 31.72
N TRP A 33 -21.80 14.89 31.23
CA TRP A 33 -22.52 15.98 30.58
C TRP A 33 -22.77 15.76 29.08
N ALA A 34 -22.07 14.80 28.46
CA ALA A 34 -22.23 14.51 27.05
C ALA A 34 -23.52 13.75 26.78
N THR A 35 -24.25 14.16 25.77
CA THR A 35 -25.51 13.51 25.38
C THR A 35 -25.25 12.28 24.49
N PRO A 36 -26.12 11.26 24.46
CA PRO A 36 -26.00 10.11 23.61
C PRO A 36 -25.87 10.44 22.11
N ASP A 37 -26.43 11.58 21.69
CA ASP A 37 -26.36 12.03 20.29
C ASP A 37 -24.96 12.44 19.87
N TYR A 38 -24.08 12.77 20.82
CA TYR A 38 -22.70 13.17 20.53
C TYR A 38 -21.91 12.07 19.80
N LYS A 39 -22.22 10.82 20.04
CA LYS A 39 -21.59 9.69 19.35
C LYS A 39 -21.80 9.67 17.83
N ASN A 40 -22.87 10.34 17.36
CA ASN A 40 -23.20 10.43 15.95
C ASN A 40 -22.51 11.61 15.25
N TYR A 41 -21.87 12.48 16.01
CA TYR A 41 -21.27 13.73 15.56
C TYR A 41 -19.82 13.85 16.05
N GLY A 42 -18.99 12.87 15.71
CA GLY A 42 -17.57 13.05 15.92
C GLY A 42 -17.11 14.33 15.21
N PHE A 43 -16.20 15.10 15.80
CA PHE A 43 -15.78 16.35 15.17
C PHE A 43 -14.53 16.19 14.30
N ALA A 44 -13.99 15.00 14.12
CA ALA A 44 -12.91 14.76 13.20
C ALA A 44 -13.22 15.27 11.78
N GLU A 45 -14.46 15.07 11.31
CA GLU A 45 -14.94 15.55 10.01
C GLU A 45 -15.01 17.09 9.88
N LEU A 46 -14.91 17.81 10.99
CA LEU A 46 -14.91 19.26 11.03
C LEU A 46 -13.51 19.87 11.09
N LEU A 47 -12.49 19.01 11.12
CA LEU A 47 -11.09 19.43 11.23
C LEU A 47 -10.42 19.42 9.87
N ASP A 48 -9.54 20.36 9.62
CA ASP A 48 -8.62 20.32 8.48
C ASP A 48 -7.43 19.37 8.77
N PHE A 49 -7.01 19.24 10.02
CA PHE A 49 -6.02 18.30 10.49
C PHE A 49 -6.11 18.08 12.01
N TYR A 50 -5.57 16.98 12.47
CA TYR A 50 -5.47 16.60 13.87
C TYR A 50 -4.01 16.51 14.30
N THR A 51 -3.66 16.96 15.50
CA THR A 51 -2.33 16.76 16.08
C THR A 51 -2.43 15.98 17.38
N ASN A 52 -1.52 15.03 17.57
CA ASN A 52 -1.36 14.35 18.85
C ASN A 52 -0.11 14.85 19.59
N GLY A 53 0.07 14.40 20.82
CA GLY A 53 1.25 14.71 21.62
C GLY A 53 2.14 13.48 21.78
N ASN A 54 2.92 13.14 20.78
CA ASN A 54 3.90 12.05 20.85
C ASN A 54 5.16 12.52 21.59
N TYR A 55 5.00 12.89 22.85
CA TYR A 55 6.04 13.43 23.71
C TYR A 55 6.82 12.30 24.37
N TYR A 56 7.54 11.54 23.58
CA TYR A 56 8.23 10.34 24.01
C TYR A 56 9.69 10.32 23.56
N TRP A 57 10.57 9.89 24.47
CA TRP A 57 11.96 9.59 24.13
C TRP A 57 12.07 8.40 23.17
N ASN A 58 11.25 7.38 23.37
CA ASN A 58 11.22 6.21 22.51
C ASN A 58 10.62 6.58 21.15
N VAL A 59 11.36 6.36 20.09
CA VAL A 59 10.93 6.71 18.74
C VAL A 59 10.22 5.54 18.07
N THR A 60 10.79 4.36 18.15
CA THR A 60 10.25 3.15 17.50
C THR A 60 9.56 2.22 18.49
N LEU A 61 8.72 1.32 17.98
CA LEU A 61 8.17 0.21 18.75
C LEU A 61 9.28 -0.64 19.38
N ASP A 62 10.37 -0.86 18.65
CA ASP A 62 11.55 -1.57 19.18
C ASP A 62 12.17 -0.84 20.37
N ASP A 63 12.32 0.48 20.30
CA ASP A 63 12.82 1.28 21.43
C ASP A 63 11.89 1.14 22.65
N TYR A 64 10.57 1.15 22.40
CA TYR A 64 9.57 0.96 23.44
C TYR A 64 9.67 -0.44 24.10
N TYR A 65 9.71 -1.50 23.32
CA TYR A 65 9.82 -2.86 23.87
C TYR A 65 11.11 -3.07 24.63
N LYS A 66 12.23 -2.60 24.12
CA LYS A 66 13.53 -2.67 24.81
C LYS A 66 13.54 -1.91 26.15
N SER A 67 12.94 -0.73 26.19
CA SER A 67 12.91 0.10 27.39
C SER A 67 11.88 -0.34 28.42
N SER A 68 10.72 -0.82 27.97
CA SER A 68 9.63 -1.24 28.86
C SER A 68 9.77 -2.66 29.40
N GLY A 69 10.63 -3.47 28.79
CA GLY A 69 10.73 -4.91 29.08
C GLY A 69 9.48 -5.72 28.74
N LYS A 70 8.58 -5.13 27.94
CA LYS A 70 7.37 -5.79 27.43
C LYS A 70 7.65 -6.47 26.11
N PHE A 71 6.91 -7.53 25.83
CA PHE A 71 6.95 -8.24 24.56
C PHE A 71 5.52 -8.34 24.04
N LYS A 72 5.33 -8.10 22.76
CA LYS A 72 4.07 -8.35 22.10
C LYS A 72 3.91 -9.87 21.95
N ASN A 73 2.79 -10.43 22.42
CA ASN A 73 2.42 -11.80 22.13
C ASN A 73 1.59 -11.82 20.84
N GLU A 74 1.66 -12.90 20.08
CA GLU A 74 0.88 -13.07 18.84
C GLU A 74 -0.64 -12.99 19.05
N THR A 75 -1.10 -13.23 20.29
CA THR A 75 -2.51 -13.17 20.67
C THR A 75 -2.96 -11.81 21.18
N ASP A 76 -2.04 -10.87 21.38
CA ASP A 76 -2.39 -9.54 21.87
C ASP A 76 -3.05 -8.74 20.76
N SER A 77 -4.11 -8.02 21.10
CA SER A 77 -4.70 -7.04 20.20
C SER A 77 -3.71 -5.88 19.96
N GLU A 78 -3.79 -5.27 18.81
CA GLU A 78 -3.00 -4.10 18.49
C GLU A 78 -3.18 -3.02 19.58
N PHE A 79 -2.08 -2.41 20.00
CA PHE A 79 -2.01 -1.38 21.08
C PHE A 79 -2.44 -1.83 22.47
N SER A 80 -2.67 -3.12 22.73
CA SER A 80 -3.06 -3.62 24.05
C SER A 80 -1.94 -3.55 25.10
N THR A 81 -0.68 -3.51 24.68
CA THR A 81 0.51 -3.47 25.53
C THR A 81 1.06 -2.06 25.76
N GLY A 82 0.44 -1.04 25.19
CA GLY A 82 0.84 0.36 25.31
C GLY A 82 1.83 0.81 24.23
N GLU A 83 1.82 0.19 23.05
CA GLU A 83 2.68 0.54 21.92
C GLU A 83 2.53 1.99 21.48
N TYR A 84 1.41 2.62 21.78
CA TYR A 84 1.22 4.05 21.53
C TYR A 84 2.10 4.97 22.39
N LEU A 85 2.85 4.44 23.36
CA LEU A 85 3.79 5.18 24.20
C LEU A 85 5.18 5.37 23.55
N CYS A 86 5.22 5.45 22.25
CA CYS A 86 6.38 5.86 21.46
C CYS A 86 5.91 6.64 20.23
N VAL A 87 6.82 7.33 19.55
CA VAL A 87 6.46 8.18 18.40
C VAL A 87 5.79 7.38 17.29
N GLU A 88 6.38 6.25 16.90
CA GLU A 88 5.82 5.35 15.89
C GLU A 88 4.42 4.86 16.28
N GLY A 89 4.30 4.29 17.47
CA GLY A 89 3.04 3.74 17.94
C GLY A 89 1.96 4.78 18.14
N GLY A 90 2.31 5.98 18.61
CA GLY A 90 1.37 7.10 18.78
C GLY A 90 0.80 7.60 17.46
N CYS A 91 1.61 7.67 16.40
CA CYS A 91 1.14 8.02 15.06
C CYS A 91 0.18 6.94 14.51
N LYS A 92 0.61 5.69 14.53
CA LYS A 92 -0.20 4.55 14.09
C LYS A 92 -1.53 4.45 14.85
N TYR A 93 -1.50 4.62 16.17
CA TYR A 93 -2.70 4.57 16.99
C TYR A 93 -3.68 5.70 16.69
N SER A 94 -3.16 6.93 16.46
CA SER A 94 -4.00 8.06 16.06
C SER A 94 -4.68 7.81 14.72
N LYS A 95 -3.96 7.35 13.71
CA LYS A 95 -4.53 7.00 12.40
C LYS A 95 -5.55 5.87 12.52
N TYR A 96 -5.25 4.83 13.27
CA TYR A 96 -6.16 3.73 13.53
C TYR A 96 -7.51 4.18 14.13
N LEU A 97 -7.47 5.05 15.14
CA LEU A 97 -8.68 5.52 15.80
C LEU A 97 -9.46 6.53 14.97
N LEU A 98 -8.77 7.39 14.22
CA LEU A 98 -9.40 8.39 13.34
C LEU A 98 -9.83 7.80 12.00
N LYS A 99 -9.36 6.61 11.65
CA LYS A 99 -9.71 5.90 10.39
C LYS A 99 -9.52 6.79 9.16
N ASP A 100 -8.43 7.54 9.14
CA ASP A 100 -8.08 8.47 8.06
C ASP A 100 -9.15 9.54 7.75
N ALA A 101 -10.07 9.80 8.69
CA ALA A 101 -11.10 10.82 8.52
C ALA A 101 -10.52 12.25 8.47
N VAL A 102 -9.28 12.43 8.91
CA VAL A 102 -8.58 13.72 8.96
C VAL A 102 -7.08 13.47 8.95
N PRO A 103 -6.28 14.31 8.26
CA PRO A 103 -4.81 14.22 8.31
C PRO A 103 -4.29 14.30 9.75
N VAL A 104 -3.34 13.45 10.08
CA VAL A 104 -2.70 13.39 11.40
C VAL A 104 -1.30 13.98 11.34
N CYS A 105 -1.04 15.02 12.11
CA CYS A 105 0.31 15.57 12.31
C CYS A 105 0.84 15.11 13.67
N GLY A 106 1.87 14.28 13.69
CA GLY A 106 2.47 13.82 14.94
C GLY A 106 3.19 14.97 15.68
N GLY A 107 2.84 15.19 16.95
CA GLY A 107 3.43 16.23 17.78
C GLY A 107 4.67 15.72 18.50
N LEU A 108 5.78 16.49 18.46
CA LEU A 108 7.02 16.20 19.16
C LEU A 108 7.32 17.32 20.16
N TYR A 109 7.73 16.95 21.36
CA TYR A 109 8.26 17.90 22.32
C TYR A 109 9.80 17.84 22.34
N VAL A 110 10.44 18.87 21.82
CA VAL A 110 11.89 18.89 21.55
C VAL A 110 12.73 18.61 22.80
N GLU A 111 12.29 19.06 23.97
CA GLU A 111 13.00 18.85 25.26
C GLU A 111 13.07 17.35 25.66
N ASP A 112 12.14 16.51 25.20
CA ASP A 112 12.15 15.07 25.48
C ASP A 112 13.39 14.37 24.92
N TYR A 113 14.02 14.95 23.91
CA TYR A 113 15.23 14.39 23.29
C TYR A 113 16.52 14.75 23.99
N LYS A 114 16.46 15.45 25.15
CA LYS A 114 17.58 15.67 26.06
C LYS A 114 18.85 16.23 25.38
N ARG A 115 18.66 17.09 24.37
CA ARG A 115 19.70 17.64 23.51
C ARG A 115 20.44 16.60 22.64
N ASP A 116 19.85 15.45 22.40
CA ASP A 116 20.30 14.48 21.41
C ASP A 116 19.63 14.76 20.07
N VAL A 117 20.33 15.47 19.20
CA VAL A 117 19.83 15.87 17.89
C VAL A 117 19.56 14.68 16.98
N ASN A 118 20.33 13.60 17.08
CA ASN A 118 20.12 12.40 16.27
C ASN A 118 18.79 11.71 16.65
N GLN A 119 18.49 11.65 17.95
CA GLN A 119 17.23 11.10 18.44
C GLN A 119 16.05 11.98 18.02
N PHE A 120 16.21 13.31 18.05
CA PHE A 120 15.21 14.24 17.54
C PHE A 120 14.98 14.08 16.04
N GLN A 121 16.04 14.02 15.22
CA GLN A 121 15.92 13.77 13.78
C GLN A 121 15.24 12.44 13.49
N LYS A 122 15.59 11.37 14.22
CA LYS A 122 14.93 10.06 14.13
C LYS A 122 13.44 10.19 14.41
N ALA A 123 13.04 10.96 15.40
CA ALA A 123 11.63 11.19 15.73
C ALA A 123 10.88 11.98 14.65
N VAL A 124 11.51 13.02 14.09
CA VAL A 124 10.94 13.79 12.97
C VAL A 124 10.69 12.89 11.77
N ARG A 125 11.69 12.09 11.35
CA ARG A 125 11.56 11.15 10.24
C ARG A 125 10.50 10.08 10.51
N MET A 126 10.40 9.59 11.75
CA MET A 126 9.38 8.61 12.13
C MET A 126 7.97 9.21 12.07
N ASN A 127 7.79 10.46 12.52
CA ASN A 127 6.52 11.16 12.37
C ASN A 127 6.13 11.31 10.89
N LEU A 128 7.04 11.75 10.03
CA LEU A 128 6.79 11.88 8.59
C LEU A 128 6.49 10.55 7.92
N LYS A 129 7.05 9.46 8.44
CA LYS A 129 6.80 8.11 7.93
C LYS A 129 5.41 7.58 8.30
N GLU A 130 4.98 7.80 9.55
CA GLU A 130 3.80 7.13 10.12
C GLU A 130 2.60 8.08 10.27
N SER A 131 2.73 9.35 9.86
CA SER A 131 1.65 10.33 9.86
C SER A 131 1.77 11.29 8.67
N ASP A 132 0.82 12.20 8.54
CA ASP A 132 0.72 13.10 7.39
C ASP A 132 1.54 14.39 7.58
N GLY A 133 2.21 14.52 8.72
CA GLY A 133 3.05 15.69 9.02
C GLY A 133 3.65 15.66 10.42
N VAL A 134 4.42 16.67 10.73
CA VAL A 134 5.05 16.84 12.04
C VAL A 134 4.76 18.22 12.63
N MET A 135 4.48 18.25 13.91
CA MET A 135 4.38 19.47 14.70
C MET A 135 5.46 19.46 15.80
N SER A 136 6.39 20.41 15.77
CA SER A 136 7.39 20.57 16.83
C SER A 136 6.91 21.53 17.91
N CYS A 137 6.80 21.08 19.13
CA CYS A 137 6.61 21.83 20.35
C CYS A 137 7.95 21.87 21.14
N VAL A 138 8.53 22.89 21.54
CA VAL A 138 8.30 24.30 21.41
C VAL A 138 9.47 24.87 20.59
N ILE A 139 9.22 25.75 19.67
CA ILE A 139 10.23 26.29 18.74
C ILE A 139 11.44 26.93 19.47
N VAL A 140 11.23 27.43 20.69
CA VAL A 140 12.32 28.00 21.50
C VAL A 140 13.45 27.02 21.82
N HIS A 141 13.16 25.71 21.87
CA HIS A 141 14.18 24.68 22.08
C HIS A 141 15.05 24.48 20.85
N ILE A 142 14.45 24.55 19.66
CA ILE A 142 15.16 24.48 18.38
C ILE A 142 16.09 25.69 18.23
N ILE A 143 15.59 26.87 18.60
CA ILE A 143 16.39 28.11 18.60
C ILE A 143 17.54 28.02 19.62
N ARG A 144 17.26 27.61 20.86
CA ARG A 144 18.26 27.47 21.92
C ARG A 144 19.39 26.52 21.57
N ASP A 145 19.05 25.38 20.97
CA ASP A 145 19.97 24.30 20.68
C ASP A 145 20.54 24.39 19.22
N GLU A 146 20.14 25.44 18.49
CA GLU A 146 20.58 25.75 17.12
C GLU A 146 20.29 24.61 16.09
N TRP A 147 19.18 23.89 16.25
CA TRP A 147 18.85 22.68 15.47
C TRP A 147 18.06 22.94 14.19
N TRP A 148 18.19 24.12 13.59
CA TRP A 148 17.46 24.43 12.35
C TRP A 148 17.92 23.63 11.14
N ASP A 149 19.24 23.47 11.00
CA ASP A 149 19.80 22.71 9.87
C ASP A 149 19.49 21.23 10.01
N GLU A 150 19.56 20.69 11.23
CA GLU A 150 19.22 19.31 11.54
C GLU A 150 17.71 19.03 11.36
N LEU A 151 16.85 19.96 11.74
CA LEU A 151 15.43 19.86 11.47
C LEU A 151 15.15 19.87 9.96
N LYS A 152 15.77 20.80 9.23
CA LYS A 152 15.66 20.88 7.78
C LYS A 152 16.14 19.57 7.10
N GLU A 153 17.27 19.04 7.58
CA GLU A 153 17.76 17.75 7.09
C GLU A 153 16.80 16.60 7.36
N ALA A 154 16.17 16.58 8.54
CA ALA A 154 15.18 15.56 8.88
C ALA A 154 13.87 15.68 8.10
N LEU A 155 13.52 16.90 7.66
CA LEU A 155 12.36 17.19 6.80
C LEU A 155 12.64 16.97 5.32
N ASP A 156 13.91 16.85 4.93
CA ASP A 156 14.30 16.64 3.54
C ASP A 156 14.11 15.16 3.15
N GLU A 157 12.91 14.82 2.70
CA GLU A 157 12.56 13.48 2.24
C GLU A 157 13.36 13.05 0.99
N THR A 158 14.09 13.98 0.36
CA THR A 158 14.82 13.69 -0.87
C THR A 158 16.19 13.06 -0.62
N LYS A 159 16.71 13.13 0.61
CA LYS A 159 17.94 12.45 0.99
C LYS A 159 17.64 11.00 1.35
N PRO A 160 17.99 10.04 0.50
CA PRO A 160 17.82 8.63 0.84
C PRO A 160 18.71 8.30 2.04
N ASP A 161 18.16 7.62 3.02
CA ASP A 161 18.94 6.95 4.05
C ASP A 161 19.78 5.87 3.34
N GLU A 162 21.11 6.02 3.33
CA GLU A 162 22.02 5.03 2.67
C GLU A 162 21.80 3.61 3.23
N ALA A 163 21.42 3.50 4.50
CA ALA A 163 21.11 2.23 5.15
C ALA A 163 19.85 1.55 4.59
N ARG A 164 19.02 2.28 3.83
CA ARG A 164 17.77 1.79 3.22
C ARG A 164 17.80 1.77 1.69
N MET A 165 18.96 1.91 1.09
CA MET A 165 19.09 1.82 -0.36
C MET A 165 18.94 0.37 -0.81
N ILE A 166 17.86 0.07 -1.52
CA ILE A 166 17.68 -1.19 -2.24
C ILE A 166 18.54 -1.14 -3.50
N LYS A 167 19.28 -2.20 -3.76
CA LYS A 167 20.11 -2.34 -4.96
C LYS A 167 19.94 -3.72 -5.58
N GLY A 168 20.36 -3.87 -6.81
CA GLY A 168 20.32 -5.18 -7.47
C GLY A 168 20.61 -5.08 -8.95
N THR A 169 20.36 -6.20 -9.61
CA THR A 169 20.57 -6.34 -11.06
C THR A 169 19.34 -6.93 -11.74
N VAL A 170 19.09 -6.50 -12.97
CA VAL A 170 18.13 -7.15 -13.86
C VAL A 170 18.92 -7.75 -15.03
N THR A 171 18.84 -9.06 -15.20
CA THR A 171 19.66 -9.81 -16.16
C THR A 171 18.86 -10.78 -17.02
N CYS A 172 19.39 -11.07 -18.22
CA CYS A 172 18.95 -12.19 -19.06
C CYS A 172 20.20 -12.92 -19.57
N ASP A 173 20.23 -14.24 -19.41
CA ASP A 173 21.38 -15.09 -19.80
C ASP A 173 22.72 -14.57 -19.24
N GLY A 174 22.70 -14.06 -18.01
CA GLY A 174 23.86 -13.49 -17.32
C GLY A 174 24.33 -12.13 -17.82
N LYS A 175 23.58 -11.49 -18.73
CA LYS A 175 23.85 -10.14 -19.22
C LYS A 175 22.85 -9.14 -18.64
N GLY A 176 23.33 -7.97 -18.21
CA GLY A 176 22.48 -6.90 -17.72
C GLY A 176 21.53 -6.37 -18.78
N ILE A 177 20.32 -6.03 -18.36
CA ILE A 177 19.31 -5.38 -19.21
C ILE A 177 19.19 -3.93 -18.77
N ALA A 178 19.47 -3.00 -19.67
CA ALA A 178 19.38 -1.58 -19.42
C ALA A 178 17.92 -1.05 -19.52
N ASN A 179 17.64 0.07 -18.83
CA ASN A 179 16.38 0.80 -18.88
C ASN A 179 15.15 -0.03 -18.45
N VAL A 180 15.35 -1.01 -17.56
CA VAL A 180 14.24 -1.70 -16.91
C VAL A 180 13.81 -0.83 -15.72
N VAL A 181 12.53 -0.49 -15.66
CA VAL A 181 11.97 0.23 -14.51
C VAL A 181 11.90 -0.72 -13.32
N VAL A 182 12.42 -0.27 -12.18
CA VAL A 182 12.38 -0.96 -10.89
C VAL A 182 11.72 -0.03 -9.88
N THR A 183 10.83 -0.57 -9.09
CA THR A 183 10.02 0.22 -8.14
C THR A 183 9.79 -0.53 -6.84
N ASP A 184 9.46 0.21 -5.79
CA ASP A 184 8.94 -0.31 -4.53
C ASP A 184 7.43 -0.01 -4.34
N GLY A 185 6.77 0.50 -5.39
CA GLY A 185 5.39 0.93 -5.35
C GLY A 185 5.19 2.40 -4.97
N GLN A 186 6.27 3.10 -4.67
CA GLN A 186 6.24 4.52 -4.36
C GLN A 186 7.15 5.33 -5.29
N ARG A 187 8.30 4.79 -5.63
CA ARG A 187 9.32 5.43 -6.48
C ARG A 187 9.75 4.50 -7.59
N CYS A 188 10.14 5.06 -8.70
CA CYS A 188 10.67 4.33 -9.85
C CYS A 188 12.10 4.76 -10.15
N VAL A 189 12.94 3.80 -10.49
CA VAL A 189 14.28 4.01 -11.05
C VAL A 189 14.46 3.14 -12.26
N THR A 190 15.53 3.37 -13.05
CA THR A 190 15.87 2.48 -14.17
C THR A 190 17.23 1.84 -14.00
N THR A 191 17.37 0.65 -14.53
CA THR A 191 18.68 -0.01 -14.60
C THR A 191 19.63 0.70 -15.55
N ASP A 192 20.91 0.71 -15.20
CA ASP A 192 21.99 1.20 -16.04
C ASP A 192 22.32 0.23 -17.20
N LYS A 193 23.35 0.56 -18.00
CA LYS A 193 23.83 -0.28 -19.12
C LYS A 193 24.30 -1.69 -18.72
N ASN A 194 24.60 -1.91 -17.45
CA ASN A 194 25.01 -3.20 -16.90
C ASN A 194 23.84 -3.93 -16.21
N GLY A 195 22.64 -3.35 -16.25
CA GLY A 195 21.46 -3.87 -15.56
C GLY A 195 21.43 -3.58 -14.07
N ILE A 196 22.27 -2.68 -13.56
CA ILE A 196 22.35 -2.34 -12.13
C ILE A 196 21.36 -1.22 -11.81
N TYR A 197 20.70 -1.32 -10.65
CA TYR A 197 19.83 -0.28 -10.13
C TYR A 197 20.11 0.03 -8.65
N HIS A 198 19.74 1.24 -8.24
CA HIS A 198 19.75 1.70 -6.86
C HIS A 198 18.43 2.43 -6.61
N LEU A 199 17.59 1.88 -5.74
CA LEU A 199 16.26 2.38 -5.43
C LEU A 199 16.22 2.88 -4.00
N PRO A 200 16.02 4.19 -3.75
CA PRO A 200 15.77 4.70 -2.42
C PRO A 200 14.48 4.10 -1.86
N ASN A 201 14.55 3.50 -0.68
CA ASN A 201 13.38 2.92 -0.01
C ASN A 201 13.09 3.64 1.30
N LEU A 202 11.86 4.08 1.49
CA LEU A 202 11.41 4.82 2.67
C LEU A 202 11.02 3.90 3.85
N GLY A 203 11.13 2.57 3.66
CA GLY A 203 10.96 1.56 4.71
C GLY A 203 9.52 1.22 5.07
N ASN A 204 8.54 1.67 4.29
CA ASN A 204 7.11 1.37 4.47
C ASN A 204 6.52 0.54 3.31
N THR A 205 7.37 0.07 2.40
CA THR A 205 6.97 -0.73 1.24
C THR A 205 7.27 -2.20 1.48
N ARG A 206 6.44 -3.07 0.94
CA ARG A 206 6.53 -4.50 1.15
C ARG A 206 7.27 -5.23 0.04
N PHE A 207 7.27 -4.70 -1.17
CA PHE A 207 7.83 -5.34 -2.33
C PHE A 207 8.79 -4.43 -3.09
N VAL A 208 9.78 -5.04 -3.72
CA VAL A 208 10.51 -4.46 -4.85
C VAL A 208 10.15 -5.26 -6.09
N TYR A 209 9.89 -4.58 -7.19
CA TYR A 209 9.44 -5.22 -8.43
C TYR A 209 9.85 -4.46 -9.68
N ILE A 210 9.70 -5.12 -10.82
CA ILE A 210 10.09 -4.58 -12.11
C ILE A 210 8.89 -4.43 -13.04
N THR A 211 8.89 -3.39 -13.85
CA THR A 211 8.07 -3.34 -15.06
C THR A 211 8.70 -4.28 -16.07
N THR A 212 8.14 -5.49 -16.23
CA THR A 212 8.69 -6.48 -17.15
C THR A 212 8.77 -5.90 -18.56
N PRO A 213 9.96 -5.77 -19.17
CA PRO A 213 10.10 -5.15 -20.48
C PRO A 213 9.58 -6.05 -21.61
N ALA A 214 9.12 -5.45 -22.71
CA ALA A 214 8.71 -6.18 -23.91
C ALA A 214 9.83 -7.09 -24.43
N GLY A 215 9.46 -8.24 -24.96
CA GLY A 215 10.39 -9.26 -25.43
C GLY A 215 11.04 -10.10 -24.34
N TYR A 216 10.58 -9.95 -23.09
CA TYR A 216 11.09 -10.74 -21.95
C TYR A 216 9.94 -11.35 -21.14
N LEU A 217 10.29 -12.42 -20.42
CA LEU A 217 9.41 -13.12 -19.50
C LEU A 217 10.09 -13.21 -18.12
N THR A 218 9.30 -13.09 -17.08
CA THR A 218 9.67 -13.51 -15.72
C THR A 218 9.44 -15.00 -15.53
N ASP A 219 9.96 -15.60 -14.50
CA ASP A 219 9.49 -16.90 -14.06
C ASP A 219 7.99 -16.82 -13.74
N CYS A 220 7.30 -17.90 -13.99
CA CYS A 220 5.86 -18.00 -13.73
C CYS A 220 5.59 -19.30 -12.97
N GLU A 221 4.99 -19.17 -11.80
CA GLU A 221 4.64 -20.30 -10.96
C GLU A 221 3.11 -20.36 -10.80
N GLN A 222 2.51 -21.46 -11.25
CA GLN A 222 1.06 -21.66 -11.14
C GLN A 222 0.23 -20.47 -11.68
N THR A 223 0.63 -19.92 -12.81
CA THR A 223 0.07 -18.72 -13.43
C THR A 223 0.39 -17.38 -12.76
N ILE A 224 1.24 -17.38 -11.72
CA ILE A 224 1.64 -16.18 -11.01
C ILE A 224 3.01 -15.72 -11.55
N PRO A 225 3.09 -14.62 -12.30
CA PRO A 225 4.36 -14.09 -12.79
C PRO A 225 5.20 -13.52 -11.64
N ARG A 226 6.46 -13.94 -11.56
CA ARG A 226 7.38 -13.55 -10.48
C ARG A 226 8.21 -12.33 -10.86
N PHE A 227 7.55 -11.18 -11.04
CA PHE A 227 8.18 -9.90 -11.33
C PHE A 227 8.53 -9.11 -10.06
N TYR A 228 8.25 -9.64 -8.88
CA TYR A 228 8.41 -9.00 -7.57
C TYR A 228 9.17 -9.88 -6.58
N GLN A 229 9.73 -9.26 -5.56
CA GLN A 229 10.30 -9.90 -4.38
C GLN A 229 9.84 -9.15 -3.12
N GLU A 230 9.60 -9.87 -2.04
CA GLU A 230 9.25 -9.27 -0.75
C GLU A 230 10.52 -8.66 -0.11
N ILE A 231 10.39 -7.46 0.46
CA ILE A 231 11.49 -6.72 1.06
C ILE A 231 11.63 -7.17 2.51
N ASP A 232 12.83 -7.62 2.87
CA ASP A 232 13.29 -7.77 4.25
C ASP A 232 14.66 -7.11 4.40
N LEU A 233 14.66 -5.84 4.83
CA LEU A 233 15.88 -5.07 5.01
C LEU A 233 16.72 -5.51 6.23
N ASN A 234 16.22 -6.41 7.07
CA ASN A 234 17.00 -7.02 8.13
C ASN A 234 17.88 -8.16 7.60
N GLU A 235 17.45 -8.81 6.52
CA GLU A 235 18.19 -9.90 5.89
C GLU A 235 19.09 -9.41 4.75
N THR A 236 18.56 -8.57 3.85
CA THR A 236 19.30 -8.08 2.68
C THR A 236 18.76 -6.76 2.16
N ASN A 237 19.62 -6.00 1.52
CA ASN A 237 19.24 -4.87 0.68
C ASN A 237 19.49 -5.11 -0.82
N GLU A 238 19.82 -6.36 -1.20
CA GLU A 238 20.13 -6.72 -2.58
C GLU A 238 19.05 -7.64 -3.16
N TYR A 239 18.39 -7.20 -4.24
CA TYR A 239 17.30 -7.90 -4.92
C TYR A 239 17.59 -7.99 -6.41
N ASN A 240 17.80 -9.21 -6.90
CA ASN A 240 18.20 -9.46 -8.28
C ASN A 240 17.08 -10.12 -9.07
N PHE A 241 16.83 -9.66 -10.29
CA PHE A 241 15.82 -10.19 -11.20
C PHE A 241 16.48 -10.89 -12.40
N ARG A 242 15.98 -12.09 -12.72
CA ARG A 242 16.43 -12.87 -13.86
C ARG A 242 15.29 -13.03 -14.83
N LEU A 243 15.46 -12.49 -16.03
CA LEU A 243 14.48 -12.60 -17.10
C LEU A 243 14.92 -13.63 -18.13
N LYS A 244 13.96 -14.12 -18.89
CA LYS A 244 14.15 -14.97 -20.04
C LYS A 244 13.72 -14.22 -21.30
N LYS A 245 14.38 -14.48 -22.42
CA LYS A 245 13.87 -13.99 -23.70
C LYS A 245 12.53 -14.62 -23.99
N ASN A 246 11.57 -13.81 -24.40
CA ASN A 246 10.31 -14.35 -24.91
C ASN A 246 10.59 -15.04 -26.27
N PRO A 247 10.31 -16.34 -26.40
CA PRO A 247 10.53 -17.05 -27.67
C PRO A 247 9.49 -16.66 -28.73
N LYS A 248 8.40 -15.98 -28.35
CA LYS A 248 7.33 -15.55 -29.22
C LYS A 248 7.39 -14.06 -29.50
N ASP A 249 6.87 -13.64 -30.63
CA ASP A 249 6.71 -12.22 -30.97
C ASP A 249 5.56 -11.61 -30.16
N ASP A 250 5.90 -10.90 -29.07
CA ASP A 250 4.94 -10.27 -28.19
C ASP A 250 4.30 -9.00 -28.78
N SER A 251 4.73 -8.55 -29.97
CA SER A 251 4.04 -7.49 -30.70
C SER A 251 2.65 -7.90 -31.21
N LYS A 252 2.40 -9.21 -31.24
CA LYS A 252 1.14 -9.84 -31.69
C LYS A 252 0.53 -10.71 -30.59
N HIS A 253 0.61 -10.23 -29.36
CA HIS A 253 0.09 -10.95 -28.21
C HIS A 253 -1.44 -11.00 -28.17
N LEU A 254 -1.94 -11.94 -27.38
CA LEU A 254 -3.35 -12.09 -27.05
C LEU A 254 -3.49 -12.15 -25.53
N PHE A 255 -4.62 -11.74 -25.02
CA PHE A 255 -4.94 -11.97 -23.61
C PHE A 255 -6.34 -12.54 -23.43
N VAL A 256 -6.47 -13.39 -22.42
CA VAL A 256 -7.76 -13.81 -21.88
C VAL A 256 -8.14 -12.85 -20.77
N LEU A 257 -9.34 -12.29 -20.85
CA LEU A 257 -9.86 -11.38 -19.85
C LEU A 257 -10.87 -12.09 -18.96
N GLU A 258 -10.67 -12.00 -17.66
CA GLU A 258 -11.54 -12.54 -16.63
C GLU A 258 -11.86 -11.46 -15.61
N ALA A 259 -13.08 -11.44 -15.10
CA ALA A 259 -13.52 -10.59 -14.02
C ALA A 259 -14.64 -11.28 -13.24
N ASP A 260 -14.80 -10.92 -11.96
CA ASP A 260 -15.97 -11.27 -11.16
C ASP A 260 -16.28 -12.78 -11.12
N VAL A 261 -15.28 -13.62 -10.91
CA VAL A 261 -15.48 -15.06 -10.68
C VAL A 261 -16.31 -15.29 -9.43
N GLN A 262 -16.10 -14.48 -8.40
CA GLN A 262 -16.90 -14.37 -7.17
C GLN A 262 -17.23 -15.71 -6.53
N ALA A 263 -16.25 -16.61 -6.43
CA ALA A 263 -16.45 -17.90 -5.78
C ALA A 263 -16.59 -17.72 -4.27
N GLY A 264 -17.79 -17.89 -3.73
CA GLY A 264 -18.14 -17.80 -2.32
C GLY A 264 -18.45 -19.13 -1.66
N LEU A 265 -18.54 -20.22 -2.44
CA LEU A 265 -18.83 -21.58 -1.97
C LEU A 265 -17.85 -22.55 -2.62
N LYS A 266 -17.59 -23.66 -1.94
CA LYS A 266 -16.69 -24.69 -2.45
C LYS A 266 -17.15 -25.28 -3.79
N GLU A 267 -18.44 -25.39 -3.97
CA GLU A 267 -19.09 -25.93 -5.18
C GLU A 267 -18.90 -25.02 -6.40
N HIS A 268 -18.63 -23.73 -6.20
CA HIS A 268 -18.35 -22.79 -7.29
C HIS A 268 -17.11 -23.18 -8.08
N TRP A 269 -16.15 -23.86 -7.45
CA TRP A 269 -14.95 -24.34 -8.14
C TRP A 269 -15.26 -25.46 -9.17
N ASP A 270 -16.33 -26.22 -8.95
CA ASP A 270 -16.78 -27.21 -9.91
C ASP A 270 -17.47 -26.56 -11.13
N LEU A 271 -18.07 -25.39 -10.94
CA LEU A 271 -18.62 -24.56 -12.01
C LEU A 271 -17.53 -23.79 -12.77
N TYR A 272 -16.47 -23.39 -12.09
CA TYR A 272 -15.34 -22.68 -12.71
C TYR A 272 -14.45 -23.61 -13.55
N ALA A 273 -14.31 -24.87 -13.18
CA ALA A 273 -13.42 -25.78 -13.86
C ALA A 273 -13.72 -25.96 -15.38
N PRO A 274 -14.98 -26.07 -15.83
CA PRO A 274 -15.28 -26.08 -17.28
C PRO A 274 -14.90 -24.81 -18.02
N ILE A 275 -15.02 -23.64 -17.36
CA ILE A 275 -14.62 -22.36 -17.94
C ILE A 275 -13.11 -22.34 -18.18
N VAL A 276 -12.33 -22.84 -17.22
CA VAL A 276 -10.88 -23.01 -17.38
C VAL A 276 -10.55 -23.95 -18.55
N ASP A 277 -11.33 -25.00 -18.73
CA ASP A 277 -11.14 -25.94 -19.85
C ASP A 277 -11.40 -25.26 -21.19
N ASP A 278 -12.45 -24.45 -21.29
CA ASP A 278 -12.78 -23.70 -22.52
C ASP A 278 -11.67 -22.63 -22.78
N TYR A 279 -11.20 -21.94 -21.79
CA TYR A 279 -10.07 -21.03 -21.94
C TYR A 279 -8.80 -21.77 -22.40
N LYS A 280 -8.53 -22.94 -21.83
CA LYS A 280 -7.36 -23.74 -22.23
C LYS A 280 -7.44 -24.16 -23.70
N GLN A 281 -8.61 -24.62 -24.15
CA GLN A 281 -8.83 -24.96 -25.55
C GLN A 281 -8.61 -23.75 -26.47
N LEU A 282 -9.10 -22.56 -26.07
CA LEU A 282 -8.90 -21.35 -26.84
C LEU A 282 -7.41 -20.96 -26.89
N ILE A 283 -6.70 -20.99 -25.76
CA ILE A 283 -5.27 -20.69 -25.66
C ILE A 283 -4.47 -21.63 -26.58
N ASP A 284 -4.77 -22.90 -26.57
CA ASP A 284 -4.06 -23.90 -27.37
C ASP A 284 -4.23 -23.70 -28.90
N GLN A 285 -5.33 -23.09 -29.34
CA GLN A 285 -5.53 -22.71 -30.76
C GLN A 285 -4.57 -21.58 -31.19
N TYR A 286 -4.07 -20.79 -30.24
CA TYR A 286 -3.13 -19.68 -30.46
C TYR A 286 -1.76 -19.97 -29.88
N SER A 287 -1.32 -21.21 -29.88
CA SER A 287 -0.04 -21.64 -29.32
C SER A 287 1.19 -20.98 -29.98
N ASP A 288 1.04 -20.43 -31.18
CA ASP A 288 2.03 -19.62 -31.90
C ASP A 288 2.14 -18.17 -31.39
N ARG A 289 1.17 -17.71 -30.61
CA ARG A 289 1.11 -16.34 -30.06
C ARG A 289 1.62 -16.29 -28.65
N ASP A 290 2.08 -15.10 -28.23
CA ASP A 290 2.28 -14.81 -26.83
C ASP A 290 0.91 -14.56 -26.18
N VAL A 291 0.49 -15.46 -25.28
CA VAL A 291 -0.81 -15.40 -24.62
C VAL A 291 -0.61 -15.24 -23.13
N PHE A 292 -1.38 -14.35 -22.53
CA PHE A 292 -1.42 -14.16 -21.08
C PHE A 292 -2.85 -13.90 -20.59
N GLY A 293 -3.08 -13.93 -19.30
CA GLY A 293 -4.36 -13.61 -18.67
C GLY A 293 -4.35 -12.23 -18.00
N LEU A 294 -5.49 -11.57 -18.02
CA LEU A 294 -5.82 -10.40 -17.20
C LEU A 294 -7.03 -10.76 -16.36
N ASN A 295 -6.93 -10.54 -15.05
CA ASN A 295 -8.06 -10.66 -14.13
C ASN A 295 -8.33 -9.30 -13.49
N CYS A 296 -9.57 -8.82 -13.63
CA CYS A 296 -9.98 -7.47 -13.16
C CYS A 296 -10.53 -7.46 -11.73
N GLY A 297 -10.24 -8.48 -10.93
CA GLY A 297 -10.65 -8.54 -9.53
C GLY A 297 -11.95 -9.28 -9.27
N ASP A 298 -12.34 -9.30 -8.00
CA ASP A 298 -13.47 -10.07 -7.45
C ASP A 298 -13.39 -11.57 -7.81
N ILE A 299 -12.22 -12.16 -7.54
CA ILE A 299 -11.98 -13.59 -7.71
C ILE A 299 -12.81 -14.38 -6.68
N PHE A 300 -12.97 -13.81 -5.50
CA PHE A 300 -13.64 -14.43 -4.35
C PHE A 300 -14.83 -13.62 -3.89
N TRP A 301 -15.60 -14.19 -2.96
CA TRP A 301 -16.68 -13.53 -2.25
C TRP A 301 -16.38 -13.55 -0.74
N ASP A 302 -15.70 -12.51 -0.23
CA ASP A 302 -15.47 -12.23 1.20
C ASP A 302 -14.75 -13.35 2.02
N THR A 303 -14.11 -14.33 1.37
CA THR A 303 -13.41 -15.41 2.05
C THR A 303 -12.04 -15.73 1.41
N PRO A 304 -11.20 -14.74 1.18
CA PRO A 304 -10.01 -14.89 0.34
C PRO A 304 -9.03 -15.96 0.83
N ALA A 305 -8.69 -15.97 2.11
CA ALA A 305 -7.68 -16.88 2.64
C ALA A 305 -8.01 -18.38 2.39
N THR A 306 -9.28 -18.73 2.40
CA THR A 306 -9.75 -20.10 2.19
C THR A 306 -9.79 -20.47 0.71
N PHE A 307 -10.06 -19.51 -0.18
CA PHE A 307 -10.35 -19.79 -1.60
C PHE A 307 -9.18 -19.54 -2.55
N PHE A 308 -8.12 -18.86 -2.13
CA PHE A 308 -6.95 -18.66 -2.99
C PHE A 308 -6.33 -19.98 -3.48
N PRO A 309 -6.03 -20.98 -2.62
CA PRO A 309 -5.44 -22.22 -3.07
C PRO A 309 -6.32 -23.01 -4.09
N PRO A 310 -7.63 -23.19 -3.89
CA PRO A 310 -8.49 -23.83 -4.88
C PRO A 310 -8.54 -23.10 -6.22
N TYR A 311 -8.58 -21.77 -6.23
CA TYR A 311 -8.52 -20.99 -7.46
C TYR A 311 -7.22 -21.22 -8.21
N ILE A 312 -6.08 -21.09 -7.52
CA ILE A 312 -4.75 -21.29 -8.10
C ILE A 312 -4.63 -22.71 -8.67
N ASP A 313 -5.15 -23.71 -7.96
CA ASP A 313 -5.15 -25.11 -8.42
C ASP A 313 -5.94 -25.31 -9.72
N LYS A 314 -7.05 -24.62 -9.91
CA LYS A 314 -7.81 -24.66 -11.18
C LYS A 314 -7.12 -23.84 -12.26
N ALA A 315 -6.75 -22.59 -11.97
CA ALA A 315 -6.18 -21.67 -12.93
C ALA A 315 -4.82 -22.15 -13.49
N LYS A 316 -4.01 -22.90 -12.72
CA LYS A 316 -2.71 -23.42 -13.19
C LYS A 316 -2.79 -24.25 -14.47
N LYS A 317 -3.96 -24.82 -14.78
CA LYS A 317 -4.18 -25.60 -16.01
C LYS A 317 -4.04 -24.73 -17.27
N LEU A 318 -4.25 -23.44 -17.17
CA LEU A 318 -4.11 -22.51 -18.30
C LEU A 318 -2.67 -22.43 -18.81
N ASP A 319 -1.68 -22.62 -17.92
CA ASP A 319 -0.24 -22.63 -18.23
C ASP A 319 0.24 -21.34 -18.93
N ILE A 320 -0.33 -20.21 -18.52
CA ILE A 320 0.06 -18.86 -18.95
C ILE A 320 0.22 -17.94 -17.73
N PRO A 321 1.01 -16.87 -17.82
CA PRO A 321 1.01 -15.85 -16.77
C PRO A 321 -0.33 -15.13 -16.72
N ILE A 322 -0.90 -14.95 -15.54
CA ILE A 322 -2.11 -14.16 -15.30
C ILE A 322 -1.77 -13.00 -14.39
N TYR A 323 -1.99 -11.78 -14.87
CA TYR A 323 -1.84 -10.53 -14.12
C TYR A 323 -3.19 -10.18 -13.49
N ARG A 324 -3.19 -9.96 -12.18
CA ARG A 324 -4.42 -9.84 -11.38
C ARG A 324 -4.53 -8.47 -10.74
N ALA A 325 -5.64 -7.80 -10.96
CA ALA A 325 -6.09 -6.71 -10.11
C ALA A 325 -6.81 -7.28 -8.89
N ILE A 326 -6.78 -6.55 -7.81
CA ILE A 326 -7.61 -6.86 -6.63
C ILE A 326 -9.00 -6.26 -6.81
N GLY A 327 -10.05 -7.01 -6.46
CA GLY A 327 -11.41 -6.52 -6.33
C GLY A 327 -11.77 -6.24 -4.87
N ASN A 328 -12.94 -5.63 -4.64
CA ASN A 328 -13.38 -5.31 -3.29
C ASN A 328 -13.69 -6.57 -2.46
N HIS A 329 -14.16 -7.64 -3.07
CA HIS A 329 -14.39 -8.91 -2.39
C HIS A 329 -13.13 -9.74 -2.17
N ASP A 330 -12.00 -9.36 -2.75
CA ASP A 330 -10.69 -9.98 -2.51
C ASP A 330 -9.95 -9.35 -1.32
N MET A 331 -10.50 -8.28 -0.73
CA MET A 331 -9.90 -7.59 0.41
C MET A 331 -10.17 -8.29 1.74
N ASP A 332 -9.28 -8.09 2.69
CA ASP A 332 -9.43 -8.54 4.06
C ASP A 332 -10.45 -7.64 4.80
N CYS A 333 -11.72 -8.06 4.84
CA CYS A 333 -12.84 -7.29 5.42
C CYS A 333 -12.64 -6.92 6.90
N ASN A 334 -11.72 -7.58 7.59
CA ASN A 334 -11.36 -7.30 8.96
C ASN A 334 -10.03 -6.53 9.08
N GLY A 335 -9.50 -6.03 7.97
CA GLY A 335 -8.34 -5.15 7.97
C GLY A 335 -8.59 -3.92 8.83
N ALA A 336 -7.58 -3.48 9.55
CA ALA A 336 -7.67 -2.28 10.40
C ALA A 336 -7.55 -1.00 9.57
N THR A 337 -6.75 -1.03 8.51
CA THR A 337 -6.45 0.11 7.63
C THR A 337 -6.54 -0.32 6.17
N HIS A 338 -6.47 0.66 5.26
CA HIS A 338 -6.39 0.38 3.83
C HIS A 338 -5.18 -0.51 3.50
N GLU A 339 -4.01 -0.21 4.04
CA GLU A 339 -2.76 -0.95 3.78
C GLU A 339 -2.79 -2.39 4.30
N THR A 340 -3.63 -2.69 5.27
CA THR A 340 -3.81 -4.05 5.80
C THR A 340 -4.94 -4.81 5.11
N SER A 341 -5.81 -4.12 4.37
CA SER A 341 -6.98 -4.73 3.73
C SER A 341 -6.66 -5.64 2.55
N TYR A 342 -5.45 -5.60 2.02
CA TYR A 342 -5.03 -6.41 0.87
C TYR A 342 -3.87 -7.37 1.17
N ARG A 343 -3.54 -7.57 2.44
CA ARG A 343 -2.39 -8.40 2.86
C ARG A 343 -2.50 -9.86 2.42
N THR A 344 -3.68 -10.44 2.49
CA THR A 344 -3.91 -11.81 2.04
C THR A 344 -3.71 -11.92 0.53
N PHE A 345 -4.28 -10.99 -0.25
CA PHE A 345 -4.08 -10.95 -1.70
C PHE A 345 -2.59 -10.83 -2.06
N GLU A 346 -1.88 -9.90 -1.43
CA GLU A 346 -0.44 -9.69 -1.63
C GLU A 346 0.39 -10.95 -1.31
N GLY A 347 0.01 -11.70 -0.29
CA GLY A 347 0.69 -12.94 0.09
C GLY A 347 0.64 -14.02 -0.99
N TYR A 348 -0.38 -14.01 -1.85
CA TYR A 348 -0.51 -14.94 -2.96
C TYR A 348 -0.02 -14.38 -4.29
N PHE A 349 -0.34 -13.13 -4.61
CA PHE A 349 -0.19 -12.59 -5.96
C PHE A 349 0.83 -11.44 -6.07
N GLY A 350 1.38 -10.95 -4.95
CA GLY A 350 2.33 -9.83 -4.91
C GLY A 350 1.64 -8.47 -4.91
N PRO A 351 2.33 -7.42 -5.37
CA PRO A 351 1.86 -6.04 -5.26
C PRO A 351 0.52 -5.82 -5.94
N THR A 352 -0.31 -4.93 -5.38
CA THR A 352 -1.66 -4.62 -5.88
C THR A 352 -1.67 -3.57 -6.98
N HIS A 353 -0.56 -2.83 -7.18
CA HIS A 353 -0.36 -1.96 -8.32
C HIS A 353 1.01 -2.20 -8.93
N TYR A 354 1.06 -2.33 -10.24
CA TYR A 354 2.27 -2.65 -11.00
C TYR A 354 2.03 -2.46 -12.50
N SER A 355 3.11 -2.49 -13.28
CA SER A 355 3.05 -2.41 -14.73
C SER A 355 3.89 -3.48 -15.43
N PHE A 356 3.62 -3.72 -16.70
CA PHE A 356 4.41 -4.56 -17.57
C PHE A 356 4.21 -4.20 -19.04
N ASN A 357 5.16 -4.56 -19.89
CA ASN A 357 5.13 -4.28 -21.32
C ASN A 357 4.95 -5.54 -22.15
N LYS A 358 4.17 -5.44 -23.22
CA LYS A 358 4.03 -6.46 -24.26
C LYS A 358 4.06 -5.76 -25.62
N GLY A 359 5.08 -6.06 -26.42
CA GLY A 359 5.26 -5.42 -27.72
C GLY A 359 5.25 -3.90 -27.60
N ASN A 360 4.27 -3.27 -28.20
CA ASN A 360 4.10 -1.81 -28.25
C ASN A 360 3.05 -1.32 -27.23
N ALA A 361 2.64 -2.14 -26.29
CA ALA A 361 1.65 -1.80 -25.27
C ALA A 361 2.24 -1.83 -23.87
N HIS A 362 1.79 -0.90 -23.06
CA HIS A 362 2.06 -0.78 -21.64
C HIS A 362 0.80 -1.09 -20.84
N TYR A 363 0.87 -2.02 -19.94
CA TYR A 363 -0.22 -2.50 -19.10
C TYR A 363 0.00 -2.05 -17.67
N ILE A 364 -1.00 -1.43 -17.07
CA ILE A 364 -0.96 -0.90 -15.72
C ILE A 364 -2.11 -1.53 -14.94
N VAL A 365 -1.78 -2.22 -13.86
CA VAL A 365 -2.74 -2.76 -12.90
C VAL A 365 -2.75 -1.85 -11.69
N ILE A 366 -3.92 -1.41 -11.24
CA ILE A 366 -4.08 -0.51 -10.09
C ILE A 366 -5.15 -1.02 -9.15
N ASN A 367 -4.83 -1.02 -7.86
CA ASN A 367 -5.84 -1.12 -6.82
C ASN A 367 -6.58 0.21 -6.70
N ASN A 368 -7.84 0.21 -7.05
CA ASN A 368 -8.73 1.36 -6.87
C ASN A 368 -9.90 1.07 -5.91
N ASN A 369 -9.73 0.04 -5.08
CA ASN A 369 -10.63 -0.27 -3.98
C ASN A 369 -10.02 0.29 -2.70
N PHE A 370 -10.42 1.48 -2.30
CA PHE A 370 -9.91 2.10 -1.09
C PHE A 370 -10.76 1.68 0.12
N TYR A 371 -10.16 0.95 1.04
CA TYR A 371 -10.84 0.48 2.25
C TYR A 371 -11.06 1.63 3.23
N VAL A 372 -12.31 1.86 3.61
CA VAL A 372 -12.71 2.97 4.51
C VAL A 372 -13.23 2.47 5.87
N GLY A 373 -13.11 1.19 6.14
CA GLY A 373 -13.53 0.59 7.38
C GLY A 373 -14.71 -0.36 7.23
N ARG A 374 -14.96 -1.14 8.27
CA ARG A 374 -15.92 -2.24 8.25
C ARG A 374 -17.36 -1.84 7.94
N GLU A 375 -17.75 -0.62 8.29
CA GLU A 375 -19.14 -0.16 8.14
C GLU A 375 -19.49 0.17 6.69
N TYR A 376 -18.55 0.85 5.98
CA TYR A 376 -18.74 1.29 4.59
C TYR A 376 -17.96 0.43 3.61
N PHE A 377 -17.06 -0.37 4.12
CA PHE A 377 -16.19 -1.31 3.46
C PHE A 377 -15.18 -0.64 2.53
N TYR A 378 -15.56 -0.09 1.40
CA TYR A 378 -14.66 0.52 0.43
C TYR A 378 -15.32 1.66 -0.35
N ILE A 379 -14.49 2.46 -0.99
CA ILE A 379 -14.86 3.43 -2.02
C ILE A 379 -13.97 3.22 -3.25
N GLY A 380 -14.44 3.65 -4.42
CA GLY A 380 -13.59 3.71 -5.62
C GLY A 380 -12.68 4.93 -5.55
N TYR A 381 -11.40 4.69 -5.22
CA TYR A 381 -10.40 5.75 -5.09
C TYR A 381 -8.99 5.21 -5.31
N VAL A 382 -8.13 6.00 -5.93
CA VAL A 382 -6.69 5.74 -6.00
C VAL A 382 -6.01 6.69 -5.03
N ASP A 383 -5.28 6.14 -4.07
CA ASP A 383 -4.57 6.96 -3.08
C ASP A 383 -3.43 7.76 -3.71
N GLU A 384 -2.99 8.80 -3.00
CA GLU A 384 -1.99 9.74 -3.52
C GLU A 384 -0.64 9.07 -3.80
N THR A 385 -0.26 8.06 -3.01
CA THR A 385 1.00 7.32 -3.19
C THR A 385 0.97 6.51 -4.48
N THR A 386 -0.11 5.77 -4.70
CA THR A 386 -0.34 5.02 -5.94
C THR A 386 -0.42 5.96 -7.14
N PHE A 387 -1.04 7.14 -6.99
CA PHE A 387 -1.14 8.12 -8.07
C PHE A 387 0.24 8.70 -8.43
N LYS A 388 1.08 9.04 -7.46
CA LYS A 388 2.46 9.49 -7.70
C LYS A 388 3.30 8.41 -8.37
N TRP A 389 3.18 7.17 -7.90
CA TRP A 389 3.84 6.03 -8.57
C TRP A 389 3.41 5.93 -10.03
N LEU A 390 2.11 6.07 -10.32
CA LEU A 390 1.58 6.04 -11.68
C LEU A 390 2.18 7.13 -12.57
N GLU A 391 2.30 8.36 -12.06
CA GLU A 391 2.93 9.46 -12.78
C GLU A 391 4.40 9.16 -13.10
N GLU A 392 5.15 8.60 -12.14
CA GLU A 392 6.53 8.20 -12.36
C GLU A 392 6.65 7.05 -13.37
N ASP A 393 5.85 5.98 -13.25
CA ASP A 393 5.85 4.86 -14.18
C ASP A 393 5.56 5.31 -15.61
N LEU A 394 4.52 6.13 -15.80
CA LEU A 394 4.16 6.70 -17.09
C LEU A 394 5.25 7.63 -17.66
N SER A 395 6.08 8.25 -16.85
CA SER A 395 7.18 9.10 -17.31
C SER A 395 8.23 8.31 -18.10
N TYR A 396 8.34 7.01 -17.88
CA TYR A 396 9.22 6.10 -18.62
C TYR A 396 8.59 5.51 -19.88
N VAL A 397 7.28 5.75 -20.10
CA VAL A 397 6.55 5.22 -21.25
C VAL A 397 6.72 6.15 -22.45
N PRO A 398 7.23 5.67 -23.62
CA PRO A 398 7.38 6.50 -24.80
C PRO A 398 6.04 7.07 -25.29
N LYS A 399 6.04 8.32 -25.77
CA LYS A 399 4.84 8.94 -26.37
C LYS A 399 4.33 8.11 -27.55
N GLY A 400 3.01 7.88 -27.55
CA GLY A 400 2.35 7.09 -28.60
C GLY A 400 2.28 5.59 -28.29
N THR A 401 2.81 5.14 -27.16
CA THR A 401 2.57 3.78 -26.67
C THR A 401 1.11 3.60 -26.30
N LEU A 402 0.53 2.46 -26.67
CA LEU A 402 -0.82 2.09 -26.24
C LEU A 402 -0.78 1.72 -24.76
N VAL A 403 -1.61 2.35 -23.94
CA VAL A 403 -1.70 2.08 -22.50
C VAL A 403 -3.02 1.41 -22.18
N PHE A 404 -2.95 0.29 -21.48
CA PHE A 404 -4.11 -0.42 -20.91
C PHE A 404 -4.14 -0.22 -19.41
N PHE A 405 -5.25 0.30 -18.90
CA PHE A 405 -5.54 0.38 -17.48
C PHE A 405 -6.41 -0.80 -17.06
N ILE A 406 -5.95 -1.56 -16.08
CA ILE A 406 -6.66 -2.70 -15.49
C ILE A 406 -7.01 -2.32 -14.06
N THR A 407 -8.30 -2.11 -13.82
CA THR A 407 -8.87 -1.74 -12.53
C THR A 407 -10.12 -2.56 -12.30
N HIS A 408 -10.52 -2.72 -11.03
CA HIS A 408 -11.78 -3.38 -10.71
C HIS A 408 -12.95 -2.39 -10.82
N ILE A 409 -12.89 -1.26 -10.12
CA ILE A 409 -13.95 -0.26 -10.12
C ILE A 409 -13.83 0.63 -11.37
N PRO A 410 -14.93 0.88 -12.12
CA PRO A 410 -14.90 1.79 -13.26
C PRO A 410 -14.43 3.19 -12.88
N THR A 411 -13.50 3.76 -13.66
CA THR A 411 -12.93 5.08 -13.40
C THR A 411 -13.87 6.24 -13.71
N ARG A 412 -14.97 5.99 -14.44
CA ARG A 412 -15.96 7.01 -14.83
C ARG A 412 -17.35 6.42 -14.98
N ILE A 413 -18.37 7.13 -14.46
CA ILE A 413 -19.78 6.88 -14.78
C ILE A 413 -20.20 7.85 -15.90
N THR A 414 -20.69 7.32 -17.02
CA THR A 414 -21.15 8.13 -18.16
C THR A 414 -22.61 8.55 -18.08
N GLU A 415 -23.42 7.97 -17.17
CA GLU A 415 -24.82 8.32 -17.01
C GLU A 415 -25.20 8.49 -15.53
N GLN A 416 -25.45 9.72 -15.12
CA GLN A 416 -25.98 10.09 -13.80
C GLN A 416 -27.48 9.79 -13.66
N LYS A 417 -27.96 8.61 -13.99
CA LYS A 417 -29.38 8.27 -13.86
C LYS A 417 -29.75 7.47 -12.61
N ARG A 418 -28.78 7.17 -11.76
CA ARG A 418 -29.06 6.46 -10.49
C ARG A 418 -28.68 7.34 -9.29
N PRO A 419 -29.48 7.34 -8.21
CA PRO A 419 -29.07 7.99 -6.98
C PRO A 419 -27.75 7.37 -6.54
N PHE A 420 -26.87 8.19 -6.02
CA PHE A 420 -25.54 7.87 -5.54
C PHE A 420 -25.45 6.45 -4.99
N ASN A 421 -24.82 5.58 -5.73
CA ASN A 421 -24.39 4.29 -5.26
C ASN A 421 -22.87 4.33 -5.34
N TYR A 422 -22.22 4.47 -4.20
CA TYR A 422 -20.76 4.60 -4.07
C TYR A 422 -20.03 3.37 -4.59
N ASP A 423 -20.75 2.27 -4.83
CA ASP A 423 -20.22 0.97 -5.20
C ASP A 423 -19.83 0.84 -6.69
N TYR A 424 -20.10 1.82 -7.55
CA TYR A 424 -19.98 1.61 -9.01
C TYR A 424 -19.01 2.52 -9.75
N ALA A 425 -18.35 3.46 -9.10
CA ALA A 425 -17.31 4.24 -9.75
C ALA A 425 -16.41 4.92 -8.74
N MET A 426 -15.19 5.18 -9.16
CA MET A 426 -14.30 6.07 -8.42
C MET A 426 -15.00 7.39 -8.17
N LEU A 427 -14.89 7.92 -6.97
CA LEU A 427 -15.15 9.31 -6.70
C LEU A 427 -14.16 10.09 -7.59
N ALA A 428 -14.62 10.54 -8.73
CA ALA A 428 -13.82 11.36 -9.60
C ALA A 428 -13.52 12.64 -8.83
N GLY A 429 -12.30 12.77 -8.34
CA GLY A 429 -11.76 14.07 -8.06
C GLY A 429 -11.87 14.85 -9.37
N GLU A 430 -12.47 16.01 -9.35
CA GLU A 430 -12.43 16.92 -10.47
C GLU A 430 -10.96 17.21 -10.77
N THR A 431 -10.46 16.71 -11.90
CA THR A 431 -9.16 17.09 -12.44
C THR A 431 -9.27 18.38 -13.16
#